data_4cf297f4cf8d5723f9fb5d121b061216
#
_entry.id   4cf297f4cf8d5723f9fb5d121b061216
#
_cell.length_a   1.000
_cell.length_b   1.000
_cell.length_c   1.000
_cell.angle_alpha   90.00
_cell.angle_beta   90.00
_cell.angle_gamma   90.00
#
_symmetry.space_group_name_H-M   'P 1'
#
loop_
_entity.id
_entity.type
_entity.pdbx_description
1 polymer ?
#
loop_
_entity_poly.entity_id
_entity_poly.type
_entity_poly.pdbx_seq_one_letter_code
_entity_poly.pdbx_strand_id
1 'polypeptide(L)'
;RGFAHDLSEIKVLFGKGLVGSCAKNRSALLMQIHEGRKTVLFSEEEKSEDLQSVATLPIQLNDTLYGVLLIGSSEPNGVTHADLDKLALVVSAAASALFCTDTKDRWIYDKNLDPVTGVPNHRFLTEYHLAVSEEVFQPDRTVFFLTFHITNLTELYEIHGVDRGDSYLKQVMALFSKMIPSPKFVFRLSENCFLIMLMDRNEKDVDHLKSKLKHLFEHNPLNINGSPIEAQTQWGLSSYPQEGRELFSLINLSRKSLTQKAMA
;
A
#
# COMPACT_ATOMS: atom_id res chain seq x y z
N ARG A 1 15.64 -21.76 -11.83
CA ARG A 1 15.64 -22.95 -12.70
C ARG A 1 17.04 -23.58 -12.67
N GLY A 2 17.15 -24.91 -12.67
CA GLY A 2 18.44 -25.63 -12.70
C GLY A 2 18.86 -26.25 -11.37
N PHE A 3 18.24 -25.90 -10.26
CA PHE A 3 18.46 -26.60 -8.98
C PHE A 3 17.57 -27.84 -8.87
N ALA A 4 18.10 -28.89 -8.24
CA ALA A 4 17.38 -30.17 -8.06
C ALA A 4 16.21 -30.07 -7.08
N HIS A 5 16.15 -29.02 -6.27
CA HIS A 5 15.14 -28.79 -5.25
C HIS A 5 14.41 -27.46 -5.46
N ASP A 6 13.16 -27.37 -4.95
CA ASP A 6 12.42 -26.13 -4.91
C ASP A 6 13.06 -25.18 -3.87
N LEU A 7 13.45 -23.98 -4.34
CA LEU A 7 14.09 -22.94 -3.54
C LEU A 7 13.12 -21.86 -3.08
N SER A 8 11.83 -21.95 -3.42
CA SER A 8 10.83 -20.89 -3.16
C SER A 8 10.62 -20.57 -1.67
N GLU A 9 10.88 -21.55 -0.79
CA GLU A 9 10.70 -21.40 0.67
C GLU A 9 12.01 -21.08 1.41
N ILE A 10 13.15 -21.00 0.71
CA ILE A 10 14.45 -20.74 1.36
C ILE A 10 14.54 -19.28 1.78
N LYS A 11 14.67 -19.05 3.09
CA LYS A 11 14.93 -17.73 3.66
C LYS A 11 16.42 -17.45 3.67
N VAL A 12 16.86 -16.44 2.91
CA VAL A 12 18.25 -15.99 2.89
C VAL A 12 18.46 -14.88 3.90
N LEU A 13 19.37 -15.09 4.84
CA LEU A 13 19.76 -14.08 5.82
C LEU A 13 20.93 -13.23 5.30
N PHE A 14 20.88 -11.94 5.49
CA PHE A 14 21.98 -11.03 5.13
C PHE A 14 23.29 -11.46 5.78
N GLY A 15 24.34 -11.62 4.96
CA GLY A 15 25.66 -12.04 5.42
C GLY A 15 25.82 -13.55 5.64
N LYS A 16 24.77 -14.37 5.42
CA LYS A 16 24.82 -15.82 5.50
C LYS A 16 24.89 -16.44 4.10
N GLY A 17 25.76 -17.42 3.92
CA GLY A 17 26.00 -18.06 2.63
C GLY A 17 26.56 -17.10 1.57
N LEU A 18 26.72 -17.58 0.34
CA LEU A 18 27.23 -16.76 -0.78
C LEU A 18 26.22 -15.67 -1.16
N VAL A 19 24.93 -16.01 -1.27
CA VAL A 19 23.87 -15.07 -1.65
C VAL A 19 23.71 -13.98 -0.60
N GLY A 20 23.63 -14.34 0.70
CA GLY A 20 23.53 -13.37 1.77
C GLY A 20 24.77 -12.48 1.92
N SER A 21 25.96 -13.03 1.63
CA SER A 21 27.22 -12.24 1.63
C SER A 21 27.27 -11.27 0.46
N CYS A 22 26.86 -11.67 -0.73
CA CYS A 22 26.71 -10.79 -1.88
C CYS A 22 25.70 -9.65 -1.59
N ALA A 23 24.56 -9.98 -1.01
CA ALA A 23 23.54 -9.00 -0.63
C ALA A 23 24.07 -7.98 0.39
N LYS A 24 24.83 -8.41 1.38
CA LYS A 24 25.41 -7.56 2.42
C LYS A 24 26.51 -6.66 1.89
N ASN A 25 27.44 -7.24 1.12
CA ASN A 25 28.63 -6.52 0.61
C ASN A 25 28.34 -5.73 -0.66
N ARG A 26 27.19 -5.98 -1.31
CA ARG A 26 26.77 -5.35 -2.56
C ARG A 26 27.81 -5.47 -3.68
N SER A 27 28.52 -6.57 -3.73
CA SER A 27 29.57 -6.87 -4.70
C SER A 27 29.43 -8.27 -5.27
N ALA A 28 29.82 -8.42 -6.53
CA ALA A 28 29.86 -9.72 -7.17
C ALA A 28 30.91 -10.62 -6.51
N LEU A 29 30.59 -11.90 -6.38
CA LEU A 29 31.50 -12.94 -5.87
C LEU A 29 31.59 -14.06 -6.90
N LEU A 30 32.81 -14.52 -7.18
CA LEU A 30 33.09 -15.72 -7.95
C LEU A 30 33.88 -16.68 -7.07
N MET A 31 33.40 -17.91 -6.98
CA MET A 31 34.06 -18.95 -6.19
C MET A 31 34.22 -20.21 -7.01
N GLN A 32 35.44 -20.76 -6.99
CA GLN A 32 35.71 -22.13 -7.44
C GLN A 32 35.64 -23.07 -6.23
N ILE A 33 34.83 -24.10 -6.36
CA ILE A 33 34.58 -25.07 -5.28
C ILE A 33 35.45 -26.31 -5.57
N HIS A 34 36.38 -26.59 -4.68
CA HIS A 34 37.24 -27.78 -4.80
C HIS A 34 36.53 -29.01 -4.21
N GLU A 35 36.80 -30.18 -4.78
CA GLU A 35 36.25 -31.43 -4.29
C GLU A 35 36.40 -31.60 -2.76
N GLY A 36 35.31 -32.01 -2.10
CA GLY A 36 35.29 -32.22 -0.66
C GLY A 36 35.01 -30.99 0.20
N ARG A 37 34.91 -29.78 -0.38
CA ARG A 37 34.47 -28.57 0.35
C ARG A 37 32.96 -28.36 0.20
N LYS A 38 32.24 -28.36 1.30
CA LYS A 38 30.84 -27.88 1.34
C LYS A 38 30.82 -26.39 1.27
N THR A 39 30.12 -25.86 0.28
CA THR A 39 29.89 -24.41 0.15
C THR A 39 28.44 -24.10 0.47
N VAL A 40 28.22 -23.19 1.38
CA VAL A 40 26.88 -22.73 1.77
C VAL A 40 26.44 -21.64 0.80
N LEU A 41 25.44 -21.94 -0.02
CA LEU A 41 24.90 -20.99 -1.00
C LEU A 41 23.91 -20.01 -0.34
N PHE A 42 22.92 -20.53 0.38
CA PHE A 42 21.81 -19.76 0.98
C PHE A 42 21.84 -19.81 2.52
N SER A 43 21.83 -21.03 3.11
CA SER A 43 21.80 -21.27 4.57
C SER A 43 22.56 -22.53 4.95
N GLU A 44 22.80 -22.72 6.25
CA GLU A 44 23.55 -23.89 6.77
C GLU A 44 22.80 -25.23 6.62
N GLU A 45 21.48 -25.15 6.39
CA GLU A 45 20.59 -26.34 6.30
C GLU A 45 20.38 -26.85 4.87
N GLU A 46 20.90 -26.15 3.87
CA GLU A 46 20.73 -26.55 2.50
C GLU A 46 21.57 -27.79 2.14
N LYS A 47 21.03 -28.65 1.28
CA LYS A 47 21.82 -29.74 0.67
C LYS A 47 22.76 -29.11 -0.37
N SER A 48 24.08 -29.37 -0.19
CA SER A 48 25.07 -28.93 -1.17
C SER A 48 24.80 -29.61 -2.51
N GLU A 49 24.69 -28.83 -3.56
CA GLU A 49 24.67 -29.33 -4.93
C GLU A 49 26.09 -29.61 -5.41
N ASP A 50 26.27 -30.49 -6.40
CA ASP A 50 27.55 -30.83 -7.00
C ASP A 50 28.05 -29.68 -7.92
N LEU A 51 28.15 -28.49 -7.36
CA LEU A 51 28.63 -27.30 -8.05
C LEU A 51 30.13 -27.15 -7.85
N GLN A 52 30.87 -26.97 -8.95
CA GLN A 52 32.32 -26.74 -8.94
C GLN A 52 32.71 -25.29 -9.17
N SER A 53 31.83 -24.49 -9.75
CA SER A 53 32.00 -23.04 -9.84
C SER A 53 30.69 -22.32 -9.62
N VAL A 54 30.71 -21.19 -8.88
CA VAL A 54 29.53 -20.39 -8.54
C VAL A 54 29.85 -18.92 -8.61
N ALA A 55 28.91 -18.15 -9.13
CA ALA A 55 28.98 -16.69 -9.08
C ALA A 55 27.68 -16.10 -8.53
N THR A 56 27.81 -15.01 -7.77
CA THR A 56 26.68 -14.18 -7.32
C THR A 56 26.90 -12.74 -7.72
N LEU A 57 25.83 -12.09 -8.23
CA LEU A 57 25.85 -10.70 -8.63
C LEU A 57 24.65 -9.98 -7.99
N PRO A 58 24.86 -8.81 -7.35
CA PRO A 58 23.77 -8.05 -6.77
C PRO A 58 22.95 -7.35 -7.87
N ILE A 59 21.66 -7.54 -7.87
CA ILE A 59 20.71 -6.77 -8.70
C ILE A 59 20.39 -5.49 -7.92
N GLN A 60 21.12 -4.42 -8.21
CA GLN A 60 21.02 -3.16 -7.47
C GLN A 60 21.10 -1.95 -8.39
N LEU A 61 20.39 -0.91 -8.02
CA LEU A 61 20.51 0.42 -8.66
C LEU A 61 20.50 1.49 -7.56
N ASN A 62 21.47 2.40 -7.63
CA ASN A 62 21.76 3.35 -6.56
C ASN A 62 21.92 2.60 -5.20
N ASP A 63 21.22 3.02 -4.17
CA ASP A 63 21.28 2.40 -2.84
C ASP A 63 20.26 1.29 -2.62
N THR A 64 19.46 0.95 -3.65
CA THR A 64 18.40 -0.08 -3.54
C THR A 64 18.89 -1.41 -4.09
N LEU A 65 18.85 -2.44 -3.24
CA LEU A 65 19.08 -3.84 -3.62
C LEU A 65 17.74 -4.52 -3.90
N TYR A 66 17.54 -4.97 -5.13
CA TYR A 66 16.33 -5.70 -5.57
C TYR A 66 16.45 -7.21 -5.40
N GLY A 67 17.69 -7.73 -5.44
CA GLY A 67 17.93 -9.16 -5.31
C GLY A 67 19.38 -9.54 -5.56
N VAL A 68 19.62 -10.84 -5.66
CA VAL A 68 20.93 -11.40 -6.02
C VAL A 68 20.72 -12.46 -7.10
N LEU A 69 21.45 -12.35 -8.20
CA LEU A 69 21.55 -13.40 -9.20
C LEU A 69 22.62 -14.42 -8.75
N LEU A 70 22.24 -15.69 -8.68
CA LEU A 70 23.17 -16.81 -8.45
C LEU A 70 23.22 -17.67 -9.71
N ILE A 71 24.41 -17.98 -10.18
CA ILE A 71 24.67 -18.96 -11.22
C ILE A 71 25.71 -19.96 -10.75
N GLY A 72 25.59 -21.19 -11.18
CA GLY A 72 26.54 -22.24 -10.86
C GLY A 72 26.74 -23.22 -12.01
N SER A 73 27.90 -23.91 -12.01
CA SER A 73 28.22 -24.98 -12.94
C SER A 73 28.80 -26.16 -12.18
N SER A 74 28.45 -27.34 -12.65
CA SER A 74 29.06 -28.62 -12.18
C SER A 74 30.45 -28.88 -12.78
N GLU A 75 30.93 -27.99 -13.65
CA GLU A 75 32.27 -28.10 -14.24
C GLU A 75 33.26 -27.17 -13.55
N PRO A 76 34.52 -27.59 -13.36
CA PRO A 76 35.58 -26.70 -12.90
C PRO A 76 35.77 -25.54 -13.85
N ASN A 77 35.81 -24.30 -13.30
CA ASN A 77 35.88 -23.07 -14.09
C ASN A 77 34.75 -22.89 -15.12
N GLY A 78 33.61 -23.60 -14.94
CA GLY A 78 32.43 -23.46 -15.80
C GLY A 78 31.79 -22.10 -15.72
N VAL A 79 32.03 -21.32 -14.64
CA VAL A 79 31.74 -19.89 -14.53
C VAL A 79 33.05 -19.12 -14.39
N THR A 80 33.27 -18.17 -15.26
CA THR A 80 34.51 -17.36 -15.36
C THR A 80 34.31 -15.89 -15.09
N HIS A 81 35.39 -15.13 -14.94
CA HIS A 81 35.31 -13.66 -14.84
C HIS A 81 34.70 -13.03 -16.10
N ALA A 82 34.97 -13.57 -17.30
CA ALA A 82 34.38 -13.10 -18.53
C ALA A 82 32.84 -13.26 -18.56
N ASP A 83 32.33 -14.29 -17.87
CA ASP A 83 30.88 -14.48 -17.71
C ASP A 83 30.29 -13.48 -16.70
N LEU A 84 31.02 -13.17 -15.63
CA LEU A 84 30.63 -12.09 -14.72
C LEU A 84 30.45 -10.76 -15.44
N ASP A 85 31.36 -10.38 -16.32
CA ASP A 85 31.30 -9.12 -17.09
C ASP A 85 30.04 -9.07 -17.96
N LYS A 86 29.70 -10.18 -18.65
CA LYS A 86 28.47 -10.29 -19.44
C LYS A 86 27.23 -10.22 -18.57
N LEU A 87 27.24 -10.97 -17.46
CA LEU A 87 26.12 -10.99 -16.53
C LEU A 87 25.90 -9.66 -15.80
N ALA A 88 26.95 -8.88 -15.58
CA ALA A 88 26.84 -7.54 -15.01
C ALA A 88 25.96 -6.63 -15.88
N LEU A 89 26.04 -6.74 -17.21
CA LEU A 89 25.14 -6.02 -18.12
C LEU A 89 23.69 -6.44 -17.97
N VAL A 90 23.44 -7.76 -17.89
CA VAL A 90 22.09 -8.32 -17.70
C VAL A 90 21.51 -7.89 -16.35
N VAL A 91 22.30 -7.97 -15.29
CA VAL A 91 21.92 -7.56 -13.94
C VAL A 91 21.63 -6.08 -13.86
N SER A 92 22.43 -5.24 -14.53
CA SER A 92 22.21 -3.79 -14.61
C SER A 92 20.91 -3.45 -15.34
N ALA A 93 20.62 -4.13 -16.46
CA ALA A 93 19.36 -3.96 -17.18
C ALA A 93 18.15 -4.41 -16.35
N ALA A 94 18.28 -5.54 -15.65
CA ALA A 94 17.24 -6.04 -14.74
C ALA A 94 17.00 -5.06 -13.57
N ALA A 95 18.06 -4.53 -12.97
CA ALA A 95 17.96 -3.55 -11.90
C ALA A 95 17.26 -2.26 -12.36
N SER A 96 17.59 -1.80 -13.56
CA SER A 96 16.93 -0.62 -14.17
C SER A 96 15.46 -0.85 -14.44
N ALA A 97 15.09 -2.03 -14.96
CA ALA A 97 13.69 -2.39 -15.19
C ALA A 97 12.89 -2.46 -13.88
N LEU A 98 13.44 -3.10 -12.83
CA LEU A 98 12.83 -3.17 -11.52
C LEU A 98 12.67 -1.79 -10.88
N PHE A 99 13.67 -0.93 -11.00
CA PHE A 99 13.60 0.46 -10.55
C PHE A 99 12.50 1.25 -11.25
N CYS A 100 12.39 1.11 -12.58
CA CYS A 100 11.33 1.76 -13.35
C CYS A 100 9.94 1.29 -12.91
N THR A 101 9.76 0.00 -12.62
CA THR A 101 8.50 -0.57 -12.15
C THR A 101 8.17 -0.04 -10.75
N ASP A 102 9.12 -0.11 -9.82
CA ASP A 102 8.94 0.39 -8.45
C ASP A 102 8.61 1.89 -8.43
N THR A 103 9.32 2.69 -9.23
CA THR A 103 9.09 4.13 -9.34
C THR A 103 7.71 4.43 -9.95
N LYS A 104 7.30 3.66 -10.97
CA LYS A 104 5.98 3.81 -11.59
C LYS A 104 4.87 3.47 -10.62
N ASP A 105 5.02 2.37 -9.87
CA ASP A 105 4.02 1.93 -8.88
C ASP A 105 3.91 2.93 -7.74
N ARG A 106 5.03 3.46 -7.22
CA ARG A 106 5.05 4.55 -6.23
C ARG A 106 4.37 5.81 -6.75
N TRP A 107 4.70 6.23 -7.98
CA TRP A 107 4.10 7.42 -8.57
C TRP A 107 2.59 7.27 -8.79
N ILE A 108 2.12 6.09 -9.22
CA ILE A 108 0.68 5.77 -9.33
C ILE A 108 0.04 5.80 -7.94
N TYR A 109 0.70 5.23 -6.94
CA TYR A 109 0.21 5.21 -5.57
C TYR A 109 0.09 6.62 -5.00
N ASP A 110 1.15 7.42 -5.07
CA ASP A 110 1.18 8.80 -4.55
C ASP A 110 0.13 9.70 -5.21
N LYS A 111 -0.11 9.51 -6.51
CA LYS A 111 -1.09 10.27 -7.28
C LYS A 111 -2.55 9.94 -6.91
N ASN A 112 -2.78 8.74 -6.41
CA ASN A 112 -4.10 8.21 -6.09
C ASN A 112 -4.45 8.30 -4.59
N LEU A 113 -3.51 8.76 -3.76
CA LEU A 113 -3.75 9.08 -2.37
C LEU A 113 -3.88 10.58 -2.15
N ASP A 114 -4.63 10.94 -1.12
CA ASP A 114 -4.65 12.30 -0.60
C ASP A 114 -3.37 12.57 0.23
N PRO A 115 -2.59 13.60 -0.10
CA PRO A 115 -1.29 13.83 0.53
C PRO A 115 -1.37 14.19 2.02
N VAL A 116 -2.51 14.70 2.48
CA VAL A 116 -2.72 15.11 3.87
C VAL A 116 -3.17 13.93 4.72
N THR A 117 -4.15 13.19 4.24
CA THR A 117 -4.82 12.14 5.02
C THR A 117 -4.32 10.72 4.74
N GLY A 118 -3.64 10.52 3.61
CA GLY A 118 -3.14 9.21 3.17
C GLY A 118 -4.22 8.25 2.69
N VAL A 119 -5.51 8.64 2.66
CA VAL A 119 -6.57 7.80 2.12
C VAL A 119 -6.68 7.96 0.60
N PRO A 120 -7.24 6.97 -0.12
CA PRO A 120 -7.51 7.10 -1.54
C PRO A 120 -8.34 8.34 -1.85
N ASN A 121 -7.95 9.06 -2.90
CA ASN A 121 -8.63 10.28 -3.34
C ASN A 121 -9.71 10.00 -4.41
N HIS A 122 -10.40 11.04 -4.86
CA HIS A 122 -11.41 10.94 -5.92
C HIS A 122 -10.84 10.35 -7.22
N ARG A 123 -9.57 10.63 -7.53
CA ARG A 123 -8.91 10.10 -8.71
C ARG A 123 -8.78 8.57 -8.67
N PHE A 124 -8.47 8.01 -7.52
CA PHE A 124 -8.47 6.56 -7.32
C PHE A 124 -9.82 5.94 -7.72
N LEU A 125 -10.93 6.52 -7.23
CA LEU A 125 -12.26 6.04 -7.59
C LEU A 125 -12.53 6.13 -9.10
N THR A 126 -12.07 7.19 -9.76
CA THR A 126 -12.26 7.38 -11.19
C THR A 126 -11.44 6.38 -12.02
N GLU A 127 -10.18 6.17 -11.65
CA GLU A 127 -9.26 5.27 -12.38
C GLU A 127 -9.56 3.79 -12.13
N TYR A 128 -10.00 3.44 -10.92
CA TYR A 128 -10.21 2.05 -10.49
C TYR A 128 -11.68 1.69 -10.23
N HIS A 129 -12.63 2.48 -10.73
CA HIS A 129 -14.07 2.30 -10.46
C HIS A 129 -14.59 0.90 -10.82
N LEU A 130 -14.08 0.26 -11.88
CA LEU A 130 -14.49 -1.09 -12.28
C LEU A 130 -14.05 -2.11 -11.22
N ALA A 131 -12.79 -2.09 -10.79
CA ALA A 131 -12.28 -2.99 -9.76
C ALA A 131 -12.97 -2.77 -8.41
N VAL A 132 -13.23 -1.51 -8.04
CA VAL A 132 -14.01 -1.19 -6.83
C VAL A 132 -15.44 -1.71 -6.96
N SER A 133 -16.07 -1.54 -8.12
CA SER A 133 -17.43 -2.03 -8.36
C SER A 133 -17.52 -3.56 -8.32
N GLU A 134 -16.55 -4.26 -8.90
CA GLU A 134 -16.45 -5.72 -8.83
C GLU A 134 -16.28 -6.22 -7.39
N GLU A 135 -15.51 -5.54 -6.56
CA GLU A 135 -15.33 -5.90 -5.14
C GLU A 135 -16.58 -5.58 -4.31
N VAL A 136 -17.25 -4.47 -4.58
CA VAL A 136 -18.35 -3.94 -3.77
C VAL A 136 -19.69 -4.58 -4.13
N PHE A 137 -20.01 -4.73 -5.44
CA PHE A 137 -21.32 -5.17 -5.89
C PHE A 137 -21.41 -6.68 -6.14
N GLN A 138 -21.17 -7.43 -5.07
CA GLN A 138 -21.33 -8.89 -5.13
C GLN A 138 -22.80 -9.30 -4.93
N PRO A 139 -23.25 -10.43 -5.51
CA PRO A 139 -24.55 -11.02 -5.19
C PRO A 139 -24.69 -11.21 -3.68
N ASP A 140 -25.86 -10.97 -3.14
CA ASP A 140 -26.20 -11.14 -1.71
C ASP A 140 -25.45 -10.22 -0.73
N ARG A 141 -24.67 -9.26 -1.23
CA ARG A 141 -23.98 -8.27 -0.40
C ARG A 141 -24.83 -7.01 -0.21
N THR A 142 -24.79 -6.46 0.97
CA THR A 142 -25.29 -5.11 1.26
C THR A 142 -24.13 -4.17 1.49
N VAL A 143 -24.15 -3.00 0.84
CA VAL A 143 -23.12 -1.98 0.99
C VAL A 143 -23.75 -0.63 1.27
N PHE A 144 -23.28 0.03 2.31
CA PHE A 144 -23.69 1.38 2.65
C PHE A 144 -22.60 2.37 2.25
N PHE A 145 -23.00 3.44 1.59
CA PHE A 145 -22.17 4.56 1.18
C PHE A 145 -22.45 5.71 2.14
N LEU A 146 -21.60 5.85 3.14
CA LEU A 146 -21.70 6.89 4.14
C LEU A 146 -20.78 8.04 3.74
N THR A 147 -21.34 9.18 3.32
CA THR A 147 -20.56 10.39 3.09
C THR A 147 -20.61 11.29 4.33
N PHE A 148 -19.50 11.93 4.63
CA PHE A 148 -19.47 12.98 5.63
C PHE A 148 -18.73 14.21 5.11
N HIS A 149 -19.21 15.37 5.54
CA HIS A 149 -18.74 16.66 5.13
C HIS A 149 -18.35 17.45 6.38
N ILE A 150 -17.13 17.97 6.42
CA ILE A 150 -16.67 18.87 7.49
C ILE A 150 -17.01 20.30 7.03
N THR A 151 -18.07 20.88 7.61
CA THR A 151 -18.64 22.13 7.10
C THR A 151 -17.82 23.36 7.46
N ASN A 152 -17.10 23.33 8.57
CA ASN A 152 -16.25 24.44 9.04
C ASN A 152 -14.76 24.29 8.64
N LEU A 153 -14.41 23.38 7.74
CA LEU A 153 -13.01 23.14 7.39
C LEU A 153 -12.35 24.35 6.72
N THR A 154 -13.05 25.00 5.79
CA THR A 154 -12.52 26.20 5.10
C THR A 154 -12.24 27.33 6.11
N GLU A 155 -13.16 27.57 7.03
CA GLU A 155 -12.97 28.54 8.11
C GLU A 155 -11.75 28.20 8.99
N LEU A 156 -11.54 26.91 9.28
CA LEU A 156 -10.37 26.45 10.03
C LEU A 156 -9.06 26.74 9.29
N TYR A 157 -9.02 26.54 7.98
CA TYR A 157 -7.86 26.89 7.15
C TYR A 157 -7.62 28.41 7.12
N GLU A 158 -8.67 29.20 7.00
CA GLU A 158 -8.57 30.68 6.97
C GLU A 158 -8.08 31.25 8.30
N ILE A 159 -8.61 30.76 9.42
CA ILE A 159 -8.28 31.28 10.77
C ILE A 159 -6.92 30.76 11.25
N HIS A 160 -6.61 29.49 11.01
CA HIS A 160 -5.48 28.81 11.64
C HIS A 160 -4.31 28.51 10.70
N GLY A 161 -4.50 28.68 9.39
CA GLY A 161 -3.52 28.40 8.35
C GLY A 161 -3.47 26.93 7.95
N VAL A 162 -2.76 26.65 6.83
CA VAL A 162 -2.73 25.34 6.16
C VAL A 162 -2.20 24.22 7.06
N ASP A 163 -1.06 24.44 7.72
CA ASP A 163 -0.41 23.41 8.54
C ASP A 163 -1.32 22.92 9.68
N ARG A 164 -2.12 23.80 10.23
CA ARG A 164 -3.05 23.47 11.33
C ARG A 164 -4.30 22.78 10.82
N GLY A 165 -4.83 23.23 9.68
CA GLY A 165 -5.93 22.55 9.00
C GLY A 165 -5.57 21.12 8.59
N ASP A 166 -4.36 20.93 8.09
CA ASP A 166 -3.84 19.58 7.77
C ASP A 166 -3.66 18.71 9.01
N SER A 167 -3.15 19.29 10.10
CA SER A 167 -3.04 18.59 11.38
C SER A 167 -4.41 18.17 11.91
N TYR A 168 -5.42 19.04 11.75
CA TYR A 168 -6.80 18.75 12.10
C TYR A 168 -7.35 17.57 11.29
N LEU A 169 -7.20 17.57 9.96
CA LEU A 169 -7.62 16.45 9.12
C LEU A 169 -6.93 15.12 9.48
N LYS A 170 -5.64 15.15 9.78
CA LYS A 170 -4.90 13.97 10.24
C LYS A 170 -5.49 13.41 11.54
N GLN A 171 -5.86 14.26 12.49
CA GLN A 171 -6.52 13.84 13.73
C GLN A 171 -7.90 13.26 13.46
N VAL A 172 -8.71 13.86 12.57
CA VAL A 172 -9.99 13.32 12.11
C VAL A 172 -9.80 11.91 11.56
N MET A 173 -8.84 11.71 10.65
CA MET A 173 -8.57 10.40 10.07
C MET A 173 -8.06 9.39 11.09
N ALA A 174 -7.28 9.80 12.07
CA ALA A 174 -6.85 8.93 13.17
C ALA A 174 -8.02 8.45 14.05
N LEU A 175 -9.07 9.26 14.21
CA LEU A 175 -10.31 8.82 14.87
C LEU A 175 -11.06 7.79 14.01
N PHE A 176 -11.16 8.00 12.70
CA PHE A 176 -11.79 7.04 11.79
C PHE A 176 -11.08 5.69 11.77
N SER A 177 -9.76 5.68 11.71
CA SER A 177 -8.97 4.44 11.65
C SER A 177 -9.16 3.54 12.87
N LYS A 178 -9.50 4.11 14.03
CA LYS A 178 -9.84 3.35 15.25
C LYS A 178 -11.20 2.67 15.18
N MET A 179 -12.11 3.16 14.34
CA MET A 179 -13.49 2.70 14.29
C MET A 179 -13.83 1.91 13.02
N ILE A 180 -13.07 2.12 11.96
CA ILE A 180 -13.28 1.46 10.67
C ILE A 180 -12.17 0.43 10.46
N PRO A 181 -12.49 -0.88 10.44
CA PRO A 181 -11.49 -1.94 10.41
C PRO A 181 -10.62 -1.97 9.15
N SER A 182 -11.08 -1.36 8.04
CA SER A 182 -10.36 -1.37 6.78
C SER A 182 -10.29 0.04 6.18
N PRO A 183 -9.15 0.73 6.26
CA PRO A 183 -8.97 2.08 5.71
C PRO A 183 -9.06 2.13 4.18
N LYS A 184 -8.95 0.99 3.47
CA LYS A 184 -9.06 0.93 2.00
C LYS A 184 -10.42 1.33 1.46
N PHE A 185 -11.44 1.37 2.29
CA PHE A 185 -12.79 1.79 1.92
C PHE A 185 -13.17 3.18 2.44
N VAL A 186 -12.19 3.97 2.83
CA VAL A 186 -12.33 5.39 3.15
C VAL A 186 -11.68 6.20 2.04
N PHE A 187 -12.41 7.16 1.47
CA PHE A 187 -11.96 7.96 0.34
C PHE A 187 -12.15 9.45 0.63
N ARG A 188 -11.22 10.29 0.18
CA ARG A 188 -11.40 11.74 0.16
C ARG A 188 -11.93 12.17 -1.20
N LEU A 189 -13.20 12.55 -1.26
CA LEU A 189 -13.86 12.94 -2.52
C LEU A 189 -13.57 14.37 -2.95
N SER A 190 -13.41 15.25 -1.97
CA SER A 190 -13.06 16.66 -2.16
C SER A 190 -12.35 17.18 -0.92
N GLU A 191 -12.03 18.47 -0.88
CA GLU A 191 -11.30 19.11 0.21
C GLU A 191 -11.87 18.76 1.59
N ASN A 192 -13.19 18.81 1.74
CA ASN A 192 -13.92 18.64 3.00
C ASN A 192 -14.94 17.49 3.00
N CYS A 193 -14.99 16.67 1.94
CA CYS A 193 -15.94 15.58 1.78
C CYS A 193 -15.25 14.23 1.72
N PHE A 194 -15.70 13.30 2.52
CA PHE A 194 -15.19 11.95 2.61
C PHE A 194 -16.30 10.93 2.36
N LEU A 195 -15.93 9.76 1.86
CA LEU A 195 -16.80 8.60 1.64
C LEU A 195 -16.25 7.42 2.42
N ILE A 196 -17.15 6.71 3.08
CA ILE A 196 -16.87 5.43 3.72
C ILE A 196 -17.80 4.39 3.10
N MET A 197 -17.25 3.29 2.57
CA MET A 197 -18.04 2.15 2.12
C MET A 197 -18.03 1.08 3.20
N LEU A 198 -19.21 0.73 3.69
CA LEU A 198 -19.42 -0.26 4.75
C LEU A 198 -20.07 -1.49 4.13
N MET A 199 -19.30 -2.57 4.01
CA MET A 199 -19.77 -3.84 3.44
C MET A 199 -20.27 -4.78 4.52
N ASP A 200 -21.27 -5.57 4.16
CA ASP A 200 -21.81 -6.67 4.98
C ASP A 200 -22.26 -6.20 6.39
N ARG A 201 -22.85 -5.01 6.43
CA ARG A 201 -23.46 -4.41 7.65
C ARG A 201 -24.97 -4.32 7.49
N ASN A 202 -25.67 -4.31 8.62
CA ASN A 202 -27.09 -3.97 8.64
C ASN A 202 -27.27 -2.46 8.91
N GLU A 203 -28.47 -1.94 8.65
CA GLU A 203 -28.78 -0.52 8.81
C GLU A 203 -28.58 -0.02 10.25
N LYS A 204 -28.92 -0.85 11.23
CA LYS A 204 -28.72 -0.51 12.66
C LYS A 204 -27.25 -0.36 13.03
N ASP A 205 -26.37 -1.19 12.47
CA ASP A 205 -24.93 -1.08 12.69
C ASP A 205 -24.37 0.20 12.08
N VAL A 206 -24.87 0.61 10.91
CA VAL A 206 -24.48 1.84 10.22
C VAL A 206 -24.96 3.06 11.00
N ASP A 207 -26.21 3.07 11.47
CA ASP A 207 -26.75 4.15 12.30
C ASP A 207 -26.00 4.25 13.64
N HIS A 208 -25.66 3.12 14.24
CA HIS A 208 -24.86 3.10 15.46
C HIS A 208 -23.43 3.66 15.21
N LEU A 209 -22.79 3.26 14.13
CA LEU A 209 -21.48 3.80 13.75
C LEU A 209 -21.54 5.30 13.49
N LYS A 210 -22.56 5.77 12.75
CA LYS A 210 -22.78 7.19 12.46
C LYS A 210 -23.00 7.98 13.75
N SER A 211 -23.83 7.48 14.65
CA SER A 211 -24.09 8.10 15.95
C SER A 211 -22.83 8.18 16.81
N LYS A 212 -22.04 7.10 16.83
CA LYS A 212 -20.74 7.06 17.52
C LYS A 212 -19.75 8.06 16.95
N LEU A 213 -19.65 8.14 15.63
CA LEU A 213 -18.74 9.09 14.96
C LEU A 213 -19.16 10.54 15.25
N LYS A 214 -20.47 10.81 15.15
CA LYS A 214 -21.02 12.14 15.50
C LYS A 214 -20.71 12.52 16.94
N HIS A 215 -20.98 11.63 17.88
CA HIS A 215 -20.67 11.82 19.30
C HIS A 215 -19.17 12.07 19.54
N LEU A 216 -18.29 11.34 18.83
CA LEU A 216 -16.83 11.54 18.92
C LEU A 216 -16.42 12.95 18.49
N PHE A 217 -16.98 13.46 17.40
CA PHE A 217 -16.66 14.79 16.91
C PHE A 217 -17.19 15.90 17.83
N GLU A 218 -18.37 15.69 18.42
CA GLU A 218 -18.99 16.66 19.33
C GLU A 218 -18.32 16.70 20.71
N HIS A 219 -17.77 15.57 21.19
CA HIS A 219 -17.25 15.46 22.57
C HIS A 219 -15.73 15.34 22.67
N ASN A 220 -15.05 15.21 21.53
CA ASN A 220 -13.59 15.22 21.47
C ASN A 220 -13.11 16.36 20.56
N PRO A 221 -13.14 17.60 21.07
CA PRO A 221 -12.63 18.71 20.30
C PRO A 221 -11.16 18.43 19.94
N LEU A 222 -10.85 18.58 18.67
CA LEU A 222 -9.49 18.41 18.18
C LEU A 222 -8.65 19.58 18.67
N ASN A 223 -7.48 19.28 19.20
CA ASN A 223 -6.66 20.31 19.83
C ASN A 223 -5.67 20.89 18.81
N ILE A 224 -5.79 22.16 18.50
CA ILE A 224 -4.83 22.88 17.68
C ILE A 224 -4.14 23.93 18.56
N ASN A 225 -2.87 23.68 18.93
CA ASN A 225 -2.06 24.56 19.78
C ASN A 225 -2.74 24.96 21.11
N GLY A 226 -3.41 24.01 21.77
CA GLY A 226 -4.08 24.26 23.04
C GLY A 226 -5.51 24.83 22.93
N SER A 227 -5.98 25.17 21.72
CA SER A 227 -7.36 25.59 21.48
C SER A 227 -8.21 24.41 21.02
N PRO A 228 -9.28 24.06 21.73
CA PRO A 228 -10.20 23.01 21.29
C PRO A 228 -11.03 23.52 20.10
N ILE A 229 -11.08 22.73 19.02
CA ILE A 229 -11.86 23.01 17.83
C ILE A 229 -12.85 21.88 17.61
N GLU A 230 -14.13 22.21 17.53
CA GLU A 230 -15.20 21.26 17.23
C GLU A 230 -15.34 21.07 15.72
N ALA A 231 -15.40 19.80 15.28
CA ALA A 231 -15.72 19.46 13.91
C ALA A 231 -17.23 19.60 13.68
N GLN A 232 -17.63 20.55 12.86
CA GLN A 232 -19.01 20.58 12.37
C GLN A 232 -19.17 19.64 11.20
N THR A 233 -20.02 18.62 11.34
CA THR A 233 -20.13 17.54 10.35
C THR A 233 -21.57 17.35 9.89
N GLN A 234 -21.74 17.11 8.59
CA GLN A 234 -22.98 16.65 7.97
C GLN A 234 -22.78 15.24 7.41
N TRP A 235 -23.83 14.42 7.46
CA TRP A 235 -23.76 13.01 7.12
C TRP A 235 -24.86 12.63 6.14
N GLY A 236 -24.47 11.99 5.04
CA GLY A 236 -25.38 11.44 4.05
C GLY A 236 -25.20 9.93 3.89
N LEU A 237 -26.24 9.22 3.51
CA LEU A 237 -26.27 7.78 3.38
C LEU A 237 -26.99 7.38 2.10
N SER A 238 -26.46 6.33 1.44
CA SER A 238 -27.16 5.54 0.42
C SER A 238 -26.75 4.09 0.52
N SER A 239 -27.52 3.19 -0.08
CA SER A 239 -27.33 1.74 0.08
C SER A 239 -27.50 0.96 -1.22
N TYR A 240 -26.68 -0.06 -1.38
CA TYR A 240 -26.79 -1.10 -2.40
C TYR A 240 -27.37 -2.38 -1.77
N PRO A 241 -28.29 -3.09 -2.40
CA PRO A 241 -28.88 -2.81 -3.73
C PRO A 241 -30.14 -1.93 -3.69
N GLN A 242 -30.56 -1.44 -2.52
CA GLN A 242 -31.87 -0.83 -2.29
C GLN A 242 -32.09 0.46 -3.12
N GLU A 243 -31.07 1.32 -3.21
CA GLU A 243 -31.16 2.62 -3.87
C GLU A 243 -30.47 2.70 -5.23
N GLY A 244 -29.78 1.61 -5.64
CA GLY A 244 -29.11 1.55 -6.94
C GLY A 244 -28.08 0.45 -7.05
N ARG A 245 -27.48 0.35 -8.26
CA ARG A 245 -26.48 -0.68 -8.60
C ARG A 245 -25.26 -0.11 -9.31
N GLU A 246 -25.08 1.20 -9.26
CA GLU A 246 -24.01 1.90 -9.96
C GLU A 246 -23.25 2.78 -8.97
N LEU A 247 -21.91 2.67 -8.95
CA LEU A 247 -21.04 3.24 -7.95
C LEU A 247 -21.21 4.76 -7.80
N PHE A 248 -21.07 5.49 -8.90
CA PHE A 248 -21.14 6.96 -8.84
C PHE A 248 -22.55 7.48 -8.56
N SER A 249 -23.60 6.76 -9.00
CA SER A 249 -24.99 7.09 -8.67
C SER A 249 -25.23 6.98 -7.17
N LEU A 250 -24.78 5.92 -6.53
CA LEU A 250 -24.89 5.73 -5.06
C LEU A 250 -24.06 6.77 -4.30
N ILE A 251 -22.84 7.06 -4.72
CA ILE A 251 -22.03 8.13 -4.14
C ILE A 251 -22.76 9.48 -4.25
N ASN A 252 -23.35 9.79 -5.41
CA ASN A 252 -24.10 11.03 -5.61
C ASN A 252 -25.38 11.08 -4.77
N LEU A 253 -26.09 9.97 -4.59
CA LEU A 253 -27.25 9.89 -3.71
C LEU A 253 -26.86 10.16 -2.26
N SER A 254 -25.82 9.53 -1.76
CA SER A 254 -25.34 9.78 -0.39
C SER A 254 -24.92 11.24 -0.19
N ARG A 255 -24.28 11.88 -1.20
CA ARG A 255 -23.94 13.31 -1.16
C ARG A 255 -25.18 14.22 -1.18
N LYS A 256 -26.20 13.92 -1.98
CA LYS A 256 -27.45 14.70 -2.02
C LYS A 256 -28.21 14.65 -0.69
N SER A 257 -28.14 13.54 0.03
CA SER A 257 -28.79 13.44 1.35
C SER A 257 -28.10 14.27 2.45
N LEU A 258 -26.88 14.82 2.21
CA LEU A 258 -26.24 15.82 3.07
C LEU A 258 -27.05 17.13 3.08
N THR A 259 -27.52 17.57 1.91
CA THR A 259 -28.18 18.87 1.72
C THR A 259 -29.64 18.89 2.16
N GLN A 260 -30.35 17.77 2.09
CA GLN A 260 -31.76 17.70 2.48
C GLN A 260 -32.01 17.84 3.99
N LYS A 261 -31.04 17.49 4.84
CA LYS A 261 -31.13 17.64 6.31
C LYS A 261 -30.69 19.00 6.83
N ALA A 262 -30.09 19.84 6.00
CA ALA A 262 -29.73 21.22 6.38
C ALA A 262 -30.90 22.20 6.18
N MET A 263 -31.99 21.80 5.50
CA MET A 263 -33.17 22.63 5.23
C MET A 263 -34.39 22.22 6.05
N ALA A 264 -34.30 21.26 6.93
CA ALA A 264 -35.34 20.82 7.86
C ALA A 264 -34.95 21.15 9.32
#